data_42857646bd8ba6521af47bf7b5f41c86
#
_entry.id   42857646bd8ba6521af47bf7b5f41c86
#
_cell.length_a   1.000
_cell.length_b   1.000
_cell.length_c   1.000
_cell.angle_alpha   90.00
_cell.angle_beta   90.00
_cell.angle_gamma   90.00
#
_symmetry.space_group_name_H-M   'P 1'
#
loop_
_entity.id
_entity.type
_entity.pdbx_description
1 polymer ?
#
loop_
_entity_poly.entity_id
_entity_poly.type
_entity_poly.pdbx_seq_one_letter_code
_entity_poly.pdbx_strand_id
1 'polypeptide(L)'
;SALTPGLSVQVRVAYDNSAEITDAHSRKYAYSNTSTVFDADGNAASLAFVPQGNDTELAFDSFLSYSVMRASVWAKVLYDRSFGKHTVTGRLIFSENKSRYRGANNTYMYRDYIASAGYNYDDRYVVNAVATYGGSSRMPYGDKYRFYPAVSGAWIISNEAFLRDSRVVDLLKLRASFGIVGMDARLSYDMDKQFNG
;
A
#
# COMPACT_ATOMS: atom_id res chain seq x y z
N SER A 1 4.72 -27.86 2.10
CA SER A 1 5.52 -29.10 2.14
C SER A 1 6.89 -28.84 1.55
N ALA A 2 7.93 -29.36 2.18
CA ALA A 2 9.26 -29.32 1.63
C ALA A 2 9.36 -30.34 0.48
N LEU A 3 9.70 -29.87 -0.72
CA LEU A 3 9.86 -30.73 -1.90
C LEU A 3 11.21 -31.48 -1.88
N THR A 4 12.22 -30.85 -1.26
CA THR A 4 13.55 -31.42 -0.98
C THR A 4 14.06 -30.77 0.32
N PRO A 5 15.10 -31.33 1.00
CA PRO A 5 15.69 -30.66 2.14
C PRO A 5 16.08 -29.22 1.84
N GLY A 6 15.52 -28.27 2.56
CA GLY A 6 15.77 -26.84 2.42
C GLY A 6 14.91 -26.11 1.38
N LEU A 7 14.14 -26.79 0.52
CA LEU A 7 13.29 -26.15 -0.49
C LEU A 7 11.83 -26.10 -0.04
N SER A 8 11.22 -24.93 -0.07
CA SER A 8 9.80 -24.77 0.17
C SER A 8 9.13 -23.85 -0.85
N VAL A 9 7.86 -24.12 -1.16
CA VAL A 9 7.04 -23.31 -2.06
C VAL A 9 5.79 -22.89 -1.30
N GLN A 10 5.42 -21.62 -1.43
CA GLN A 10 4.22 -21.05 -0.83
C GLN A 10 3.48 -20.21 -1.88
N VAL A 11 2.16 -20.36 -1.92
CA VAL A 11 1.29 -19.53 -2.76
C VAL A 11 0.17 -18.99 -1.87
N ARG A 12 -0.14 -17.71 -2.03
CA ARG A 12 -1.25 -17.04 -1.37
C ARG A 12 -2.04 -16.25 -2.39
N VAL A 13 -3.34 -16.37 -2.33
CA VAL A 13 -4.29 -15.55 -3.08
C VAL A 13 -5.22 -14.90 -2.07
N ALA A 14 -5.47 -13.61 -2.22
CA ALA A 14 -6.40 -12.88 -1.39
C ALA A 14 -7.31 -12.02 -2.27
N TYR A 15 -8.56 -11.93 -1.87
CA TYR A 15 -9.55 -11.04 -2.46
C TYR A 15 -10.25 -10.30 -1.32
N ASP A 16 -10.34 -8.99 -1.46
CA ASP A 16 -11.02 -8.11 -0.53
C ASP A 16 -11.94 -7.17 -1.30
N ASN A 17 -13.15 -6.99 -0.81
CA ASN A 17 -14.11 -6.03 -1.32
C ASN A 17 -14.64 -5.20 -0.16
N SER A 18 -14.43 -3.89 -0.24
CA SER A 18 -14.97 -2.93 0.72
C SER A 18 -15.98 -2.04 0.01
N ALA A 19 -17.15 -1.88 0.61
CA ALA A 19 -18.21 -1.03 0.08
C ALA A 19 -18.82 -0.21 1.22
N GLU A 20 -19.15 1.03 0.92
CA GLU A 20 -19.86 1.95 1.79
C GLU A 20 -21.19 2.31 1.15
N ILE A 21 -22.25 2.09 1.87
CA ILE A 21 -23.62 2.46 1.48
C ILE A 21 -24.03 3.63 2.37
N THR A 22 -24.52 4.69 1.75
CA THR A 22 -25.08 5.84 2.44
C THR A 22 -26.58 5.80 2.34
N ASP A 23 -27.24 5.74 3.50
CA ASP A 23 -28.68 5.90 3.60
C ASP A 23 -28.98 7.34 4.03
N ALA A 24 -29.68 8.07 3.18
CA ALA A 24 -30.04 9.45 3.41
C ALA A 24 -31.55 9.58 3.62
N HIS A 25 -31.92 10.34 4.62
CA HIS A 25 -33.31 10.66 4.91
C HIS A 25 -33.49 12.16 4.83
N SER A 26 -34.45 12.63 4.08
CA SER A 26 -34.73 14.06 3.95
C SER A 26 -36.19 14.38 4.02
N ARG A 27 -36.50 15.47 4.70
CA ARG A 27 -37.84 16.05 4.74
C ARG A 27 -37.72 17.57 4.74
N LYS A 28 -38.54 18.21 3.96
CA LYS A 28 -38.70 19.67 4.01
C LYS A 28 -39.92 20.01 4.85
N TYR A 29 -39.80 21.10 5.59
CA TYR A 29 -40.89 21.63 6.39
C TYR A 29 -41.27 23.00 5.86
N ALA A 30 -42.59 23.31 5.89
CA ALA A 30 -43.06 24.66 5.72
C ALA A 30 -42.56 25.50 6.92
N TYR A 31 -42.17 26.70 6.67
CA TYR A 31 -41.76 27.67 7.70
C TYR A 31 -42.28 29.06 7.30
N SER A 32 -42.26 30.00 8.23
CA SER A 32 -42.63 31.37 7.95
C SER A 32 -41.42 32.29 8.29
N ASN A 33 -41.12 33.15 7.38
CA ASN A 33 -40.25 34.28 7.68
C ASN A 33 -41.04 35.39 8.36
N THR A 34 -40.49 35.98 9.41
CA THR A 34 -41.10 37.12 10.08
C THR A 34 -40.49 38.42 9.52
N SER A 35 -41.32 39.37 9.20
CA SER A 35 -40.93 40.72 8.88
C SER A 35 -41.68 41.73 9.72
N THR A 36 -41.00 42.77 10.16
CA THR A 36 -41.63 43.86 10.90
C THR A 36 -42.36 44.76 9.90
N VAL A 37 -43.66 44.97 10.14
CA VAL A 37 -44.45 45.99 9.41
C VAL A 37 -44.40 47.27 10.23
N PHE A 38 -44.00 48.35 9.57
CA PHE A 38 -43.95 49.67 10.16
C PHE A 38 -45.18 50.47 9.84
N ASP A 39 -45.61 51.30 10.74
CA ASP A 39 -46.68 52.24 10.54
C ASP A 39 -46.25 53.47 9.68
N ALA A 40 -47.13 54.42 9.45
CA ALA A 40 -46.86 55.62 8.67
C ALA A 40 -45.78 56.55 9.34
N ASP A 41 -45.65 56.41 10.65
CA ASP A 41 -44.72 57.19 11.44
C ASP A 41 -43.33 56.51 11.61
N GLY A 42 -43.16 55.31 10.99
CA GLY A 42 -41.91 54.55 11.06
C GLY A 42 -41.73 53.67 12.31
N ASN A 43 -42.78 53.52 13.14
CA ASN A 43 -42.72 52.65 14.30
C ASN A 43 -43.11 51.24 13.95
N ALA A 44 -42.54 50.24 14.65
CA ALA A 44 -42.93 48.84 14.49
C ALA A 44 -44.39 48.63 14.92
N ALA A 45 -45.28 48.39 13.96
CA ALA A 45 -46.73 48.24 14.19
C ALA A 45 -47.14 46.79 14.39
N SER A 46 -46.57 45.84 13.64
CA SER A 46 -46.90 44.41 13.74
C SER A 46 -45.81 43.53 13.12
N LEU A 47 -45.91 42.22 13.33
CA LEU A 47 -45.13 41.22 12.65
C LEU A 47 -45.97 40.57 11.57
N ALA A 48 -45.46 40.56 10.36
CA ALA A 48 -46.03 39.81 9.26
C ALA A 48 -45.30 38.46 9.13
N PHE A 49 -46.07 37.39 9.00
CA PHE A 49 -45.55 36.02 8.78
C PHE A 49 -45.77 35.71 7.29
N VAL A 50 -44.67 35.55 6.57
CA VAL A 50 -44.67 35.18 5.16
C VAL A 50 -44.40 33.69 5.07
N PRO A 51 -45.36 32.85 4.71
CA PRO A 51 -45.17 31.40 4.56
C PRO A 51 -44.12 31.12 3.48
N GLN A 52 -43.24 30.18 3.76
CA GLN A 52 -42.20 29.72 2.90
C GLN A 52 -42.13 28.20 2.86
N GLY A 53 -41.82 27.65 1.67
CA GLY A 53 -41.70 26.21 1.50
C GLY A 53 -43.00 25.44 1.60
N ASN A 54 -42.90 24.17 1.51
CA ASN A 54 -44.01 23.21 1.73
C ASN A 54 -43.53 22.03 2.54
N ASP A 55 -44.40 21.45 3.35
CA ASP A 55 -44.14 20.16 3.97
C ASP A 55 -44.06 19.08 2.89
N THR A 56 -43.05 18.25 2.99
CA THR A 56 -42.93 17.05 2.16
C THR A 56 -43.00 15.81 3.01
N GLU A 57 -43.35 14.69 2.41
CA GLU A 57 -43.15 13.40 3.05
C GLU A 57 -41.66 13.10 3.29
N LEU A 58 -41.38 12.18 4.22
CA LEU A 58 -40.04 11.72 4.47
C LEU A 58 -39.57 10.91 3.26
N ALA A 59 -38.54 11.42 2.59
CA ALA A 59 -37.88 10.75 1.47
C ALA A 59 -36.70 9.92 1.97
N PHE A 60 -36.58 8.74 1.43
CA PHE A 60 -35.49 7.80 1.69
C PHE A 60 -34.66 7.64 0.41
N ASP A 61 -33.37 7.74 0.52
CA ASP A 61 -32.44 7.50 -0.57
C ASP A 61 -31.31 6.62 -0.07
N SER A 62 -30.95 5.63 -0.87
CA SER A 62 -29.85 4.71 -0.54
C SER A 62 -28.96 4.53 -1.75
N PHE A 63 -27.70 4.86 -1.59
CA PHE A 63 -26.74 4.76 -2.67
C PHE A 63 -25.38 4.25 -2.21
N LEU A 64 -24.70 3.56 -3.11
CA LEU A 64 -23.33 3.10 -2.90
C LEU A 64 -22.37 4.27 -3.06
N SER A 65 -21.85 4.79 -1.95
CA SER A 65 -20.94 5.95 -1.90
C SER A 65 -19.54 5.60 -2.36
N TYR A 66 -19.05 4.43 -1.94
CA TYR A 66 -17.70 4.00 -2.17
C TYR A 66 -17.64 2.49 -2.37
N SER A 67 -16.79 2.04 -3.26
CA SER A 67 -16.46 0.62 -3.39
C SER A 67 -15.03 0.46 -3.93
N VAL A 68 -14.29 -0.43 -3.29
CA VAL A 68 -12.96 -0.86 -3.74
C VAL A 68 -12.85 -2.37 -3.72
N MET A 69 -12.40 -2.92 -4.81
CA MET A 69 -12.04 -4.34 -4.92
C MET A 69 -10.50 -4.45 -4.96
N ARG A 70 -9.95 -5.33 -4.13
CA ARG A 70 -8.53 -5.64 -4.12
C ARG A 70 -8.33 -7.12 -4.35
N ALA A 71 -7.42 -7.45 -5.24
CA ALA A 71 -7.01 -8.82 -5.48
C ALA A 71 -5.48 -8.89 -5.40
N SER A 72 -4.96 -9.87 -4.70
CA SER A 72 -3.53 -10.09 -4.59
C SER A 72 -3.17 -11.55 -4.80
N VAL A 73 -2.07 -11.77 -5.51
CA VAL A 73 -1.44 -13.07 -5.70
C VAL A 73 0.00 -12.94 -5.26
N TRP A 74 0.47 -13.92 -4.51
CA TRP A 74 1.80 -13.98 -4.00
C TRP A 74 2.31 -15.41 -4.05
N ALA A 75 3.42 -15.63 -4.71
CA ALA A 75 4.09 -16.91 -4.82
C ALA A 75 5.55 -16.79 -4.40
N LYS A 76 6.03 -17.73 -3.63
CA LYS A 76 7.38 -17.73 -3.09
C LYS A 76 8.00 -19.11 -3.17
N VAL A 77 9.23 -19.16 -3.66
CA VAL A 77 10.15 -20.30 -3.57
C VAL A 77 11.27 -19.92 -2.62
N LEU A 78 11.52 -20.74 -1.63
CA LEU A 78 12.55 -20.53 -0.61
C LEU A 78 13.49 -21.73 -0.64
N TYR A 79 14.77 -21.43 -0.58
CA TYR A 79 15.83 -22.40 -0.34
C TYR A 79 16.66 -21.95 0.85
N ASP A 80 16.84 -22.84 1.81
CA ASP A 80 17.64 -22.60 3.01
C ASP A 80 18.36 -23.90 3.38
N ARG A 81 19.70 -23.85 3.36
CA ARG A 81 20.50 -25.03 3.64
C ARG A 81 21.86 -24.66 4.22
N SER A 82 22.25 -25.44 5.24
CA SER A 82 23.58 -25.37 5.84
C SER A 82 24.42 -26.60 5.50
N PHE A 83 25.68 -26.37 5.19
CA PHE A 83 26.69 -27.39 4.88
C PHE A 83 27.95 -27.11 5.69
N GLY A 84 28.08 -27.76 6.85
CA GLY A 84 29.17 -27.47 7.77
C GLY A 84 29.16 -26.00 8.22
N LYS A 85 30.16 -25.24 7.80
CA LYS A 85 30.30 -23.81 8.12
C LYS A 85 29.60 -22.88 7.11
N HIS A 86 28.96 -23.41 6.08
CA HIS A 86 28.33 -22.64 5.01
C HIS A 86 26.83 -22.68 5.15
N THR A 87 26.18 -21.54 5.17
CA THR A 87 24.72 -21.43 5.05
C THR A 87 24.38 -20.62 3.81
N VAL A 88 23.53 -21.21 2.96
CA VAL A 88 23.06 -20.60 1.72
C VAL A 88 21.56 -20.42 1.83
N THR A 89 21.08 -19.21 1.52
CA THR A 89 19.66 -18.89 1.41
C THR A 89 19.35 -18.34 0.03
N GLY A 90 18.23 -18.77 -0.52
CA GLY A 90 17.73 -18.27 -1.80
C GLY A 90 16.23 -18.00 -1.73
N ARG A 91 15.76 -16.95 -2.37
CA ARG A 91 14.33 -16.63 -2.43
C ARG A 91 13.99 -16.11 -3.82
N LEU A 92 12.92 -16.67 -4.40
CA LEU A 92 12.27 -16.12 -5.57
C LEU A 92 10.83 -15.79 -5.17
N ILE A 93 10.41 -14.55 -5.39
CA ILE A 93 9.09 -14.08 -5.00
C ILE A 93 8.45 -13.43 -6.22
N PHE A 94 7.22 -13.82 -6.50
CA PHE A 94 6.30 -13.12 -7.38
C PHE A 94 5.21 -12.50 -6.53
N SER A 95 4.90 -11.24 -6.76
CA SER A 95 3.83 -10.50 -6.10
C SER A 95 3.06 -9.68 -7.11
N GLU A 96 1.73 -9.80 -7.10
CA GLU A 96 0.84 -8.94 -7.87
C GLU A 96 -0.30 -8.47 -6.99
N ASN A 97 -0.50 -7.14 -6.96
CA ASN A 97 -1.59 -6.50 -6.25
C ASN A 97 -2.39 -5.64 -7.22
N LYS A 98 -3.69 -5.86 -7.27
CA LYS A 98 -4.65 -5.09 -8.07
C LYS A 98 -5.66 -4.40 -7.18
N SER A 99 -5.96 -3.14 -7.47
CA SER A 99 -7.02 -2.39 -6.81
C SER A 99 -7.86 -1.66 -7.85
N ARG A 100 -9.18 -1.83 -7.77
CA ARG A 100 -10.16 -1.16 -8.63
C ARG A 100 -11.14 -0.40 -7.77
N TYR A 101 -11.23 0.89 -8.00
CA TYR A 101 -12.17 1.78 -7.32
C TYR A 101 -13.42 1.98 -8.17
N ARG A 102 -14.58 2.15 -7.52
CA ARG A 102 -15.84 2.48 -8.20
C ARG A 102 -15.69 3.78 -8.99
N GLY A 103 -16.22 3.79 -10.22
CA GLY A 103 -16.14 4.95 -11.11
C GLY A 103 -14.77 5.17 -11.76
N ALA A 104 -13.73 4.42 -11.36
CA ALA A 104 -12.43 4.46 -12.01
C ALA A 104 -12.40 3.50 -13.20
N ASN A 105 -12.02 4.01 -14.37
CA ASN A 105 -11.84 3.20 -15.57
C ASN A 105 -10.55 2.37 -15.49
N ASN A 106 -9.63 2.75 -14.60
CA ASN A 106 -8.31 2.15 -14.50
C ASN A 106 -8.19 1.27 -13.25
N THR A 107 -7.50 0.16 -13.41
CA THR A 107 -7.10 -0.72 -12.32
C THR A 107 -5.66 -0.38 -11.93
N TYR A 108 -5.44 -0.06 -10.68
CA TYR A 108 -4.09 0.06 -10.14
C TYR A 108 -3.50 -1.32 -9.99
N MET A 109 -2.31 -1.51 -10.54
CA MET A 109 -1.59 -2.77 -10.47
C MET A 109 -0.13 -2.53 -10.11
N TYR A 110 0.34 -3.29 -9.13
CA TYR A 110 1.74 -3.43 -8.77
C TYR A 110 2.15 -4.87 -8.99
N ARG A 111 3.25 -5.08 -9.68
CA ARG A 111 3.79 -6.42 -9.92
C ARG A 111 5.28 -6.42 -9.70
N ASP A 112 5.75 -7.35 -8.88
CA ASP A 112 7.15 -7.46 -8.52
C ASP A 112 7.65 -8.89 -8.70
N TYR A 113 8.83 -9.00 -9.29
CA TYR A 113 9.64 -10.20 -9.34
C TYR A 113 10.89 -9.94 -8.52
N ILE A 114 11.07 -10.69 -7.45
CA ILE A 114 12.15 -10.49 -6.50
C ILE A 114 12.99 -11.76 -6.43
N ALA A 115 14.28 -11.61 -6.64
CA ALA A 115 15.27 -12.66 -6.41
C ALA A 115 16.21 -12.21 -5.30
N SER A 116 16.48 -13.07 -4.33
CA SER A 116 17.50 -12.80 -3.31
C SER A 116 18.35 -14.02 -3.04
N ALA A 117 19.62 -13.78 -2.76
CA ALA A 117 20.57 -14.77 -2.35
C ALA A 117 21.34 -14.29 -1.12
N GLY A 118 21.51 -15.16 -0.16
CA GLY A 118 22.28 -14.92 1.05
C GLY A 118 23.30 -16.03 1.25
N TYR A 119 24.47 -15.64 1.72
CA TYR A 119 25.54 -16.56 2.08
C TYR A 119 26.14 -16.16 3.42
N ASN A 120 26.27 -17.13 4.30
CA ASN A 120 26.90 -16.98 5.59
C ASN A 120 27.99 -18.04 5.75
N TYR A 121 29.19 -17.58 6.12
CA TYR A 121 30.32 -18.45 6.41
C TYR A 121 30.70 -18.38 7.89
N ASP A 122 30.54 -19.49 8.57
CA ASP A 122 30.97 -19.73 9.96
C ASP A 122 30.46 -18.64 10.93
N ASP A 123 29.26 -18.09 10.65
CA ASP A 123 28.66 -16.97 11.38
C ASP A 123 29.61 -15.76 11.55
N ARG A 124 30.57 -15.61 10.65
CA ARG A 124 31.55 -14.52 10.62
C ARG A 124 31.35 -13.58 9.45
N TYR A 125 31.16 -14.14 8.27
CA TYR A 125 31.02 -13.36 7.03
C TYR A 125 29.65 -13.59 6.43
N VAL A 126 28.87 -12.53 6.28
CA VAL A 126 27.54 -12.58 5.70
C VAL A 126 27.47 -11.68 4.50
N VAL A 127 27.01 -12.21 3.37
CA VAL A 127 26.74 -11.44 2.15
C VAL A 127 25.32 -11.70 1.71
N ASN A 128 24.60 -10.65 1.35
CA ASN A 128 23.27 -10.75 0.77
C ASN A 128 23.16 -9.89 -0.48
N ALA A 129 22.49 -10.42 -1.49
CA ALA A 129 22.11 -9.71 -2.70
C ALA A 129 20.61 -9.84 -2.93
N VAL A 130 20.01 -8.76 -3.39
CA VAL A 130 18.58 -8.71 -3.76
C VAL A 130 18.47 -8.01 -5.11
N ALA A 131 17.65 -8.55 -5.97
CA ALA A 131 17.30 -7.94 -7.25
C ALA A 131 15.76 -7.92 -7.34
N THR A 132 15.19 -6.73 -7.49
CA THR A 132 13.76 -6.55 -7.72
C THR A 132 13.53 -5.99 -9.11
N TYR A 133 12.68 -6.65 -9.90
CA TYR A 133 12.15 -6.14 -11.14
C TYR A 133 10.67 -5.83 -10.90
N GLY A 134 10.38 -4.58 -10.59
CA GLY A 134 9.08 -4.11 -10.14
C GLY A 134 8.43 -3.17 -11.12
N GLY A 135 7.09 -3.25 -11.21
CA GLY A 135 6.29 -2.42 -12.08
C GLY A 135 5.00 -1.91 -11.46
N SER A 136 4.61 -0.72 -11.91
CA SER A 136 3.40 -0.04 -11.50
C SER A 136 2.58 0.39 -12.73
N SER A 137 1.25 0.22 -12.66
CA SER A 137 0.35 0.75 -13.69
C SER A 137 0.28 2.27 -13.72
N ARG A 138 0.84 2.95 -12.71
CA ARG A 138 0.93 4.41 -12.65
C ARG A 138 2.05 4.99 -13.51
N MET A 139 3.00 4.13 -13.91
CA MET A 139 4.11 4.56 -14.75
C MET A 139 3.69 4.62 -16.22
N PRO A 140 4.27 5.52 -17.03
CA PRO A 140 3.98 5.65 -18.45
C PRO A 140 4.20 4.36 -19.21
N TYR A 141 3.48 4.19 -20.32
CA TYR A 141 3.66 3.06 -21.22
C TYR A 141 5.11 3.02 -21.75
N GLY A 142 5.77 1.89 -21.62
CA GLY A 142 7.19 1.71 -21.98
C GLY A 142 8.14 1.70 -20.77
N ASP A 143 7.80 2.41 -19.70
CA ASP A 143 8.64 2.55 -18.49
C ASP A 143 8.01 1.92 -17.23
N LYS A 144 7.04 1.04 -17.40
CA LYS A 144 6.27 0.46 -16.29
C LYS A 144 7.10 -0.38 -15.33
N TYR A 145 8.18 -0.97 -15.81
CA TYR A 145 9.03 -1.87 -15.02
C TYR A 145 10.45 -1.34 -14.90
N ARG A 146 10.99 -1.44 -13.71
CA ARG A 146 12.38 -1.01 -13.42
C ARG A 146 13.08 -2.02 -12.54
N PHE A 147 14.41 -1.99 -12.63
CA PHE A 147 15.28 -2.88 -11.88
C PHE A 147 15.87 -2.17 -10.67
N TYR A 148 15.77 -2.79 -9.50
CA TYR A 148 16.20 -2.26 -8.21
C TYR A 148 17.11 -3.28 -7.53
N PRO A 149 18.43 -3.20 -7.74
CA PRO A 149 19.39 -4.06 -7.07
C PRO A 149 19.77 -3.53 -5.70
N ALA A 150 20.07 -4.46 -4.78
CA ALA A 150 20.68 -4.13 -3.50
C ALA A 150 21.67 -5.23 -3.09
N VAL A 151 22.75 -4.83 -2.42
CA VAL A 151 23.75 -5.73 -1.88
C VAL A 151 24.13 -5.27 -0.47
N SER A 152 24.40 -6.23 0.41
CA SER A 152 24.90 -5.95 1.76
C SER A 152 25.91 -6.99 2.18
N GLY A 153 26.90 -6.55 2.98
CA GLY A 153 27.86 -7.39 3.63
C GLY A 153 27.94 -7.11 5.13
N ALA A 154 28.25 -8.12 5.90
CA ALA A 154 28.52 -7.97 7.32
C ALA A 154 29.69 -8.87 7.74
N TRP A 155 30.51 -8.32 8.61
CA TRP A 155 31.59 -9.04 9.31
C TRP A 155 31.31 -9.04 10.82
N ILE A 156 31.15 -10.22 11.36
CA ILE A 156 30.90 -10.42 12.79
C ILE A 156 32.25 -10.67 13.45
N ILE A 157 32.91 -9.58 13.83
CA ILE A 157 34.29 -9.57 14.33
C ILE A 157 34.40 -10.29 15.67
N SER A 158 33.33 -10.23 16.49
CA SER A 158 33.28 -10.96 17.76
C SER A 158 33.39 -12.48 17.61
N ASN A 159 33.08 -13.03 16.43
CA ASN A 159 33.17 -14.47 16.16
C ASN A 159 34.56 -14.88 15.62
N GLU A 160 35.47 -13.93 15.43
CA GLU A 160 36.85 -14.25 15.05
C GLU A 160 37.63 -14.85 16.22
N ALA A 161 38.60 -15.70 15.91
CA ALA A 161 39.36 -16.44 16.92
C ALA A 161 40.04 -15.54 17.97
N PHE A 162 40.38 -14.30 17.61
CA PHE A 162 41.05 -13.34 18.51
C PHE A 162 40.09 -12.60 19.45
N LEU A 163 38.77 -12.63 19.20
CA LEU A 163 37.77 -11.95 20.04
C LEU A 163 36.72 -12.90 20.63
N ARG A 164 36.58 -14.12 20.12
CA ARG A 164 35.54 -15.06 20.51
C ARG A 164 35.49 -15.38 22.00
N ASP A 165 36.66 -15.37 22.66
CA ASP A 165 36.79 -15.66 24.08
C ASP A 165 36.93 -14.39 24.95
N SER A 166 36.62 -13.22 24.38
CA SER A 166 36.64 -11.93 25.08
C SER A 166 35.57 -11.87 26.15
N ARG A 167 35.92 -11.44 27.35
CA ARG A 167 34.97 -11.18 28.45
C ARG A 167 34.38 -9.75 28.43
N VAL A 168 34.83 -8.93 27.50
CA VAL A 168 34.49 -7.50 27.44
C VAL A 168 33.63 -7.19 26.22
N VAL A 169 33.76 -7.98 25.15
CA VAL A 169 33.06 -7.74 23.89
C VAL A 169 32.18 -8.94 23.59
N ASP A 170 30.86 -8.79 23.78
CA ASP A 170 29.86 -9.81 23.48
C ASP A 170 29.53 -9.83 21.96
N LEU A 171 29.38 -8.65 21.35
CA LEU A 171 29.06 -8.50 19.93
C LEU A 171 29.77 -7.30 19.32
N LEU A 172 30.62 -7.56 18.32
CA LEU A 172 31.19 -6.54 17.45
C LEU A 172 30.93 -6.93 16.00
N LYS A 173 30.14 -6.10 15.31
CA LYS A 173 29.71 -6.34 13.92
C LYS A 173 29.89 -5.09 13.08
N LEU A 174 30.59 -5.23 11.96
CA LEU A 174 30.64 -4.23 10.90
C LEU A 174 29.64 -4.61 9.80
N ARG A 175 28.87 -3.64 9.30
CA ARG A 175 27.91 -3.84 8.22
C ARG A 175 27.97 -2.70 7.21
N ALA A 176 27.91 -3.04 5.93
CA ALA A 176 27.75 -2.10 4.83
C ALA A 176 26.64 -2.59 3.89
N SER A 177 25.90 -1.66 3.29
CA SER A 177 24.87 -1.96 2.30
C SER A 177 24.77 -0.84 1.27
N PHE A 178 24.45 -1.23 0.06
CA PHE A 178 24.14 -0.33 -1.04
C PHE A 178 22.95 -0.86 -1.82
N GLY A 179 22.06 0.03 -2.28
CA GLY A 179 20.91 -0.38 -3.07
C GLY A 179 20.22 0.80 -3.75
N ILE A 180 19.49 0.47 -4.80
CA ILE A 180 18.63 1.40 -5.53
C ILE A 180 17.19 1.08 -5.17
N VAL A 181 16.40 2.10 -4.84
CA VAL A 181 14.98 1.98 -4.55
C VAL A 181 14.18 2.89 -5.46
N GLY A 182 12.97 2.44 -5.84
CA GLY A 182 12.01 3.23 -6.59
C GLY A 182 10.78 3.52 -5.76
N MET A 183 10.15 4.66 -6.03
CA MET A 183 8.89 5.05 -5.42
C MET A 183 8.00 5.72 -6.46
N ASP A 184 6.74 5.28 -6.55
CA ASP A 184 5.72 5.89 -7.40
C ASP A 184 4.61 6.62 -6.62
N ALA A 185 4.69 6.63 -5.28
CA ALA A 185 3.66 7.19 -4.40
C ALA A 185 3.40 8.70 -4.58
N ARG A 186 4.34 9.40 -5.21
CA ARG A 186 4.22 10.84 -5.51
C ARG A 186 3.72 11.14 -6.93
N LEU A 187 3.58 10.12 -7.77
CA LEU A 187 3.10 10.32 -9.13
C LEU A 187 1.59 10.52 -9.08
N SER A 188 1.14 11.67 -9.59
CA SER A 188 -0.28 11.91 -9.84
C SER A 188 -0.81 10.84 -10.79
N TYR A 189 -2.05 10.42 -10.55
CA TYR A 189 -2.76 9.44 -11.38
C TYR A 189 -2.86 9.84 -12.87
N ASP A 190 -2.69 11.11 -13.18
CA ASP A 190 -2.90 11.66 -14.50
C ASP A 190 -1.69 11.58 -15.43
N MET A 191 -0.55 11.00 -14.99
CA MET A 191 0.61 10.92 -15.89
C MET A 191 0.35 10.08 -17.14
N ASP A 192 -0.47 9.03 -17.04
CA ASP A 192 -0.85 8.21 -18.21
C ASP A 192 -1.78 8.97 -19.17
N LYS A 193 -2.56 9.95 -18.67
CA LYS A 193 -3.43 10.82 -19.46
C LYS A 193 -2.71 12.01 -20.06
N GLN A 194 -1.67 12.52 -19.41
CA GLN A 194 -0.90 13.68 -19.89
C GLN A 194 -0.01 13.36 -21.10
N PHE A 195 0.33 12.08 -21.30
CA PHE A 195 1.22 11.67 -22.40
C PHE A 195 0.50 10.96 -23.56
N ASN A 196 -0.80 10.69 -23.46
CA ASN A 196 -1.61 10.02 -24.48
C ASN A 196 -2.83 10.84 -24.94
N GLY A 197 -2.86 12.13 -24.66
CA GLY A 197 -3.89 13.08 -25.09
C GLY A 197 -3.50 13.84 -26.36
#